data_32a3293a0dbe739cc86b2af6fd7dc83b
#
_entry.id   32a3293a0dbe739cc86b2af6fd7dc83b
#
_cell.length_a   1.000
_cell.length_b   1.000
_cell.length_c   1.000
_cell.angle_alpha   90.00
_cell.angle_beta   90.00
_cell.angle_gamma   90.00
#
_symmetry.space_group_name_H-M   'P 1'
#
loop_
_entity.id
_entity.type
_entity.pdbx_description
1 polymer ?
#
loop_
_entity_poly.entity_id
_entity_poly.type
_entity_poly.pdbx_seq_one_letter_code
_entity_poly.pdbx_strand_id
1 'polypeptide(L)'
;MKPGLEFENSCMKLVCLAFYSLGKRNVGLFQRVSDGLYITARNTSKEHDSSYSWAWGHYFKEREEAERDYRNRLEEMCQYTD
;
A
#
# COMPACT_ATOMS: atom_id res chain seq x y z
N MET A 1 1.89 9.29 -3.64
CA MET A 1 0.98 8.42 -4.41
C MET A 1 -0.45 8.83 -4.12
N LYS A 2 -1.32 8.77 -5.11
CA LYS A 2 -2.72 9.20 -4.96
C LYS A 2 -3.67 8.04 -5.19
N PRO A 3 -4.85 8.01 -4.55
CA PRO A 3 -5.88 7.02 -4.89
C PRO A 3 -6.20 7.06 -6.38
N GLY A 4 -6.34 5.88 -6.97
CA GLY A 4 -6.60 5.73 -8.39
C GLY A 4 -5.37 5.58 -9.26
N LEU A 5 -4.18 5.83 -8.72
CA LEU A 5 -2.95 5.64 -9.48
C LEU A 5 -2.72 4.16 -9.76
N GLU A 6 -2.44 3.84 -11.03
CA GLU A 6 -2.03 2.51 -11.41
C GLU A 6 -0.50 2.44 -11.44
N PHE A 7 0.04 1.34 -10.93
CA PHE A 7 1.48 1.16 -10.87
C PHE A 7 1.82 -0.32 -10.91
N GLU A 8 3.11 -0.63 -10.98
CA GLU A 8 3.57 -2.01 -11.07
C GLU A 8 4.46 -2.37 -9.89
N ASN A 9 4.37 -3.63 -9.46
CA ASN A 9 5.27 -4.23 -8.50
C ASN A 9 5.52 -5.65 -8.95
N SER A 10 6.79 -5.99 -9.22
CA SER A 10 7.18 -7.32 -9.68
C SER A 10 6.36 -7.80 -10.89
N CYS A 11 6.18 -6.92 -11.88
CA CYS A 11 5.42 -7.18 -13.09
C CYS A 11 3.91 -7.35 -12.88
N MET A 12 3.41 -7.10 -11.67
CA MET A 12 1.99 -7.14 -11.38
C MET A 12 1.45 -5.72 -11.36
N LYS A 13 0.29 -5.53 -12.01
CA LYS A 13 -0.37 -4.22 -12.04
C LYS A 13 -1.26 -4.07 -10.81
N LEU A 14 -1.16 -2.90 -10.18
CA LEU A 14 -1.94 -2.57 -9.00
C LEU A 14 -2.57 -1.19 -9.15
N VAL A 15 -3.62 -0.97 -8.37
CA VAL A 15 -4.22 0.36 -8.26
C VAL A 15 -4.19 0.79 -6.80
N CYS A 16 -3.85 2.04 -6.57
CA CYS A 16 -3.83 2.60 -5.22
C CYS A 16 -5.27 2.93 -4.79
N LEU A 17 -5.67 2.39 -3.65
CA LEU A 17 -6.98 2.69 -3.07
C LEU A 17 -6.86 3.75 -1.98
N ALA A 18 -5.79 3.71 -1.20
CA ALA A 18 -5.53 4.70 -0.16
C ALA A 18 -4.02 4.77 0.09
N PHE A 19 -3.55 5.92 0.50
CA PHE A 19 -2.14 6.11 0.77
C PHE A 19 -1.94 7.28 1.72
N TYR A 20 -1.09 7.09 2.73
CA TYR A 20 -0.78 8.14 3.68
C TYR A 20 0.72 8.14 3.97
N SER A 21 1.33 9.29 3.90
CA SER A 21 2.74 9.43 4.22
C SER A 21 2.92 10.43 5.36
N LEU A 22 3.88 10.13 6.22
CA LEU A 22 4.23 10.97 7.35
C LEU A 22 5.76 10.98 7.46
N GLY A 23 6.35 12.09 7.09
CA GLY A 23 7.81 12.17 6.98
C GLY A 23 8.32 11.20 5.92
N LYS A 24 9.23 10.32 6.31
CA LYS A 24 9.81 9.33 5.41
C LYS A 24 9.06 8.00 5.42
N ARG A 25 8.01 7.90 6.23
CA ARG A 25 7.22 6.68 6.37
C ARG A 25 5.93 6.80 5.59
N ASN A 26 5.43 5.69 5.11
CA ASN A 26 4.12 5.66 4.46
C ASN A 26 3.48 4.29 4.60
N VAL A 27 2.16 4.29 4.43
CA VAL A 27 1.34 3.08 4.41
C VAL A 27 0.41 3.20 3.23
N GLY A 28 0.28 2.12 2.47
CA GLY A 28 -0.61 2.09 1.31
C GLY A 28 -1.57 0.92 1.37
N LEU A 29 -2.72 1.11 0.75
CA LEU A 29 -3.71 0.06 0.49
C LEU A 29 -3.91 -0.02 -1.01
N PHE A 30 -3.60 -1.19 -1.57
CA PHE A 30 -3.61 -1.40 -3.01
C PHE A 30 -4.49 -2.58 -3.38
N GLN A 31 -4.92 -2.61 -4.63
CA GLN A 31 -5.64 -3.76 -5.16
C GLN A 31 -4.93 -4.24 -6.42
N ARG A 32 -4.65 -5.55 -6.47
CA ARG A 32 -4.02 -6.17 -7.64
C ARG A 32 -5.09 -6.37 -8.72
N VAL A 33 -4.77 -5.90 -9.93
CA VAL A 33 -5.76 -5.88 -11.02
C VAL A 33 -6.11 -7.29 -11.50
N SER A 34 -5.12 -8.18 -11.56
CA SER A 34 -5.32 -9.51 -12.16
C SER A 34 -6.31 -10.38 -11.41
N ASP A 35 -6.32 -10.33 -10.07
CA ASP A 35 -7.18 -11.20 -9.25
C ASP A 35 -7.97 -10.46 -8.19
N GLY A 36 -7.82 -9.14 -8.09
CA GLY A 36 -8.55 -8.33 -7.12
C GLY A 36 -8.06 -8.46 -5.68
N LEU A 37 -6.93 -9.11 -5.46
CA LEU A 37 -6.36 -9.27 -4.12
C LEU A 37 -5.98 -7.92 -3.54
N TYR A 38 -6.29 -7.71 -2.26
CA TYR A 38 -5.95 -6.47 -1.57
C TYR A 38 -4.63 -6.60 -0.84
N ILE A 39 -3.84 -5.54 -0.87
CA ILE A 39 -2.51 -5.53 -0.30
C ILE A 39 -2.34 -4.27 0.54
N THR A 40 -1.88 -4.44 1.78
CA THR A 40 -1.40 -3.31 2.57
C THR A 40 0.12 -3.38 2.62
N ALA A 41 0.77 -2.23 2.55
CA ALA A 41 2.23 -2.21 2.49
C ALA A 41 2.78 -1.00 3.22
N ARG A 42 3.99 -1.14 3.73
CA ARG A 42 4.72 -0.04 4.37
C ARG A 42 5.92 0.35 3.53
N ASN A 43 6.26 1.63 3.61
CA ASN A 43 7.47 2.17 3.00
C ASN A 43 7.55 1.88 1.50
N THR A 44 6.42 2.10 0.82
CA THR A 44 6.35 2.00 -0.63
C THR A 44 7.17 3.13 -1.23
N SER A 45 8.05 2.80 -2.14
CA SER A 45 8.89 3.79 -2.81
C SER A 45 8.96 3.51 -4.30
N LYS A 46 9.08 4.59 -5.07
CA LYS A 46 9.22 4.50 -6.50
C LYS A 46 10.62 4.02 -6.86
N GLU A 47 10.72 3.03 -7.71
CA GLU A 47 12.01 2.55 -8.21
C GLU A 47 12.37 3.23 -9.52
N HIS A 48 11.51 3.08 -10.53
CA HIS A 48 11.65 3.81 -11.79
C HIS A 48 10.30 3.77 -12.53
N ASP A 49 10.04 4.82 -13.31
CA ASP A 49 8.80 4.96 -14.10
C ASP A 49 7.55 4.69 -13.27
N SER A 50 6.80 3.63 -13.59
CA SER A 50 5.58 3.26 -12.86
C SER A 50 5.81 2.09 -11.91
N SER A 51 7.06 1.74 -11.64
CA SER A 51 7.41 0.60 -10.80
C SER A 51 7.68 1.06 -9.37
N TYR A 52 7.05 0.36 -8.41
CA TYR A 52 7.19 0.65 -6.98
C TYR A 52 7.54 -0.62 -6.23
N SER A 53 8.23 -0.47 -5.12
CA SER A 53 8.50 -1.57 -4.19
C SER A 53 8.06 -1.17 -2.79
N TRP A 54 7.86 -2.17 -1.95
CA TRP A 54 7.47 -1.94 -0.56
C TRP A 54 8.11 -2.96 0.37
N ALA A 55 8.00 -2.69 1.68
CA ALA A 55 8.39 -3.62 2.73
C ALA A 55 7.13 -4.11 3.45
N TRP A 56 7.16 -5.36 3.94
CA TRP A 56 6.13 -5.90 4.81
C TRP A 56 4.71 -5.83 4.24
N GLY A 57 4.50 -6.44 3.07
CA GLY A 57 3.18 -6.52 2.47
C GLY A 57 2.32 -7.57 3.16
N HIS A 58 1.05 -7.21 3.42
CA HIS A 58 0.04 -8.16 3.87
C HIS A 58 -1.01 -8.30 2.79
N TYR A 59 -1.50 -9.52 2.57
CA TYR A 59 -2.38 -9.85 1.45
C TYR A 59 -3.72 -10.36 1.95
N PHE A 60 -4.80 -9.84 1.39
CA PHE A 60 -6.17 -10.14 1.85
C PHE A 60 -7.09 -10.36 0.66
N LYS A 61 -8.02 -11.31 0.81
CA LYS A 61 -9.09 -11.51 -0.18
C LYS A 61 -10.24 -10.55 0.04
N GLU A 62 -10.48 -10.19 1.31
CA GLU A 62 -11.62 -9.34 1.68
C GLU A 62 -11.17 -7.91 1.92
N ARG A 63 -11.91 -6.96 1.32
CA ARG A 63 -11.58 -5.55 1.45
C ARG A 63 -11.65 -5.06 2.90
N GLU A 64 -12.64 -5.53 3.65
CA GLU A 64 -12.79 -5.13 5.05
C GLU A 64 -11.58 -5.48 5.90
N GLU A 65 -11.03 -6.68 5.68
CA GLU A 65 -9.83 -7.09 6.40
C GLU A 65 -8.63 -6.23 6.04
N ALA A 66 -8.50 -5.93 4.75
CA ALA A 66 -7.41 -5.08 4.27
C ALA A 66 -7.53 -3.66 4.82
N GLU A 67 -8.73 -3.11 4.84
CA GLU A 67 -8.96 -1.77 5.38
C GLU A 67 -8.67 -1.71 6.87
N ARG A 68 -9.02 -2.76 7.60
CA ARG A 68 -8.71 -2.85 9.03
C ARG A 68 -7.20 -2.89 9.25
N ASP A 69 -6.49 -3.69 8.48
CA ASP A 69 -5.04 -3.77 8.57
C ASP A 69 -4.38 -2.44 8.21
N TYR A 70 -4.91 -1.78 7.19
CA TYR A 70 -4.43 -0.46 6.77
C TYR A 70 -4.56 0.55 7.93
N ARG A 71 -5.71 0.58 8.59
CA ARG A 71 -5.92 1.48 9.74
C ARG A 71 -4.98 1.15 10.90
N ASN A 72 -4.77 -0.14 11.17
CA ASN A 72 -3.85 -0.57 12.22
C ASN A 72 -2.43 -0.12 11.93
N ARG A 73 -2.00 -0.24 10.67
CA ARG A 73 -0.67 0.19 10.27
C ARG A 73 -0.52 1.71 10.36
N LEU A 74 -1.58 2.46 10.05
CA LEU A 74 -1.57 3.91 10.21
C LEU A 74 -1.39 4.30 11.69
N GLU A 75 -2.09 3.64 12.58
CA GLU A 75 -1.96 3.89 14.02
C GLU A 75 -0.55 3.59 14.50
N GLU A 76 0.01 2.46 14.09
CA GLU A 76 1.39 2.11 14.45
C GLU A 76 2.37 3.16 13.96
N MET A 77 2.21 3.61 12.72
CA MET A 77 3.09 4.63 12.16
C MET A 77 3.03 5.92 12.95
N CYS A 78 1.83 6.35 13.35
CA CYS A 78 1.66 7.58 14.11
C CYS A 78 2.21 7.46 15.54
N GLN A 79 2.15 6.26 16.13
CA GLN A 79 2.68 6.04 17.47
C GLN A 79 4.20 6.16 17.54
N TYR A 80 4.89 5.79 16.48
CA TYR A 80 6.35 5.76 16.46
C TYR A 80 6.98 6.97 15.77
N THR A 81 6.18 7.99 15.51
CA THR A 81 6.66 9.22 14.90
C THR A 81 6.83 10.28 15.97
N ASP A 82 8.04 10.65 16.22
CA ASP A 82 8.35 11.71 17.18
C ASP A 82 8.54 13.03 16.46
#